data_aac279d6635dd14037db23ada6519e06
#
_entry.id   aac279d6635dd14037db23ada6519e06
#
_cell.length_a   1.000
_cell.length_b   1.000
_cell.length_c   1.000
_cell.angle_alpha   90.00
_cell.angle_beta   90.00
_cell.angle_gamma   90.00
#
_symmetry.space_group_name_H-M   'P 1'
#
loop_
_entity.id
_entity.type
_entity.pdbx_description
1 polymer ?
#
loop_
_entity_poly.entity_id
_entity_poly.type
_entity_poly.pdbx_seq_one_letter_code
_entity_poly.pdbx_strand_id
1 'polypeptide(L)'
;LGARVLIVDSIQTMHSERIESAPGAVSQLRECTAELVRFAKASGTAVLLVGHVTKEGQIAGPRVLEHMVDTVLYFESDTGSRFRVLRSVKNRFGAANEIGVFAMAEQGLREVTNPSAIFLSRHAKPVSGSVITVMREGTRSLLIEVQVLADLSLGGNPRRVAVGIDANRLTMLLAVAHRHAGLLLGGQDVFANVVGGVRLAETAGDLAIVLAARSSLQDVPLPNSLIAFGELGLAGEIRPVPFGEERLREAAKHGFKLALVPEANVPKRPPQGMTVRGVTRLNQALDAF
;
A
#
# COMPACT_ATOMS: atom_id res chain seq x y z
N LEU A 1 14.10 -2.08 40.76
CA LEU A 1 12.78 -2.25 40.16
C LEU A 1 12.90 -3.34 39.09
N GLY A 2 12.27 -4.50 39.29
CA GLY A 2 12.29 -5.62 38.33
C GLY A 2 11.32 -5.40 37.15
N ALA A 3 11.39 -4.21 36.52
CA ALA A 3 10.54 -3.89 35.38
C ALA A 3 10.92 -4.76 34.16
N ARG A 4 9.95 -5.44 33.59
CA ARG A 4 10.12 -6.22 32.35
C ARG A 4 10.01 -5.38 31.07
N VAL A 5 9.30 -4.25 31.18
CA VAL A 5 9.07 -3.30 30.08
C VAL A 5 9.25 -1.88 30.60
N LEU A 6 9.97 -1.06 29.87
CA LEU A 6 10.11 0.39 30.07
C LEU A 6 9.56 1.11 28.83
N ILE A 7 8.65 2.06 29.06
CA ILE A 7 8.11 2.92 27.98
C ILE A 7 8.59 4.33 28.21
N VAL A 8 9.17 4.96 27.20
CA VAL A 8 9.62 6.35 27.21
C VAL A 8 8.78 7.14 26.20
N ASP A 9 7.88 7.99 26.71
CA ASP A 9 7.02 8.89 25.90
C ASP A 9 7.27 10.35 26.32
N SER A 10 8.08 11.06 25.54
CA SER A 10 8.75 10.73 24.31
C SER A 10 10.27 10.84 24.46
N ILE A 11 11.01 10.19 23.56
CA ILE A 11 12.47 10.27 23.53
C ILE A 11 12.96 11.71 23.32
N GLN A 12 12.17 12.59 22.69
CA GLN A 12 12.52 13.99 22.46
C GLN A 12 12.58 14.83 23.75
N THR A 13 11.94 14.42 24.80
CA THR A 13 11.97 15.11 26.09
C THR A 13 13.09 14.64 27.01
N MET A 14 13.80 13.58 26.64
CA MET A 14 14.92 13.05 27.41
C MET A 14 16.14 13.95 27.31
N HIS A 15 16.88 14.03 28.40
CA HIS A 15 18.10 14.80 28.52
C HIS A 15 19.19 14.01 29.26
N SER A 16 20.41 14.06 28.72
CA SER A 16 21.62 13.55 29.37
C SER A 16 22.55 14.71 29.67
N GLU A 17 23.02 14.82 30.91
CA GLU A 17 23.95 15.85 31.35
C GLU A 17 25.36 15.71 30.72
N ARG A 18 25.61 14.59 30.01
CA ARG A 18 26.88 14.36 29.33
C ARG A 18 27.07 15.19 28.07
N ILE A 19 26.02 15.82 27.58
CA ILE A 19 26.04 16.60 26.34
C ILE A 19 25.35 17.94 26.56
N GLU A 20 26.05 19.01 26.21
CA GLU A 20 25.56 20.41 26.32
C GLU A 20 24.62 20.81 25.18
N SER A 21 23.60 20.02 24.87
CA SER A 21 22.60 20.38 23.87
C SER A 21 21.17 20.28 24.44
N ALA A 22 20.26 21.05 23.87
CA ALA A 22 18.88 21.07 24.34
C ALA A 22 18.16 19.72 24.14
N PRO A 23 17.17 19.37 24.97
CA PRO A 23 16.28 18.23 24.72
C PRO A 23 15.69 18.29 23.31
N GLY A 24 15.59 17.13 22.63
CA GLY A 24 15.14 17.05 21.25
C GLY A 24 16.23 17.30 20.17
N ALA A 25 17.40 17.82 20.56
CA ALA A 25 18.54 17.90 19.63
C ALA A 25 19.02 16.49 19.24
N VAL A 26 19.51 16.34 18.01
CA VAL A 26 19.97 15.04 17.46
C VAL A 26 21.04 14.39 18.34
N SER A 27 21.97 15.18 18.89
CA SER A 27 23.02 14.70 19.81
C SER A 27 22.42 14.13 21.10
N GLN A 28 21.43 14.83 21.72
CA GLN A 28 20.74 14.35 22.90
C GLN A 28 19.96 13.06 22.61
N LEU A 29 19.22 13.02 21.51
CA LEU A 29 18.48 11.84 21.11
C LEU A 29 19.39 10.60 20.95
N ARG A 30 20.56 10.78 20.32
CA ARG A 30 21.56 9.72 20.16
C ARG A 30 22.10 9.23 21.50
N GLU A 31 22.52 10.14 22.37
CA GLU A 31 23.08 9.77 23.67
C GLU A 31 22.04 9.08 24.56
N CYS A 32 20.87 9.69 24.73
CA CYS A 32 19.82 9.08 25.54
C CYS A 32 19.40 7.71 24.99
N THR A 33 19.29 7.56 23.67
CA THR A 33 18.99 6.27 23.06
C THR A 33 20.10 5.26 23.29
N ALA A 34 21.37 5.65 23.16
CA ALA A 34 22.51 4.77 23.43
C ALA A 34 22.54 4.28 24.87
N GLU A 35 22.21 5.14 25.83
CA GLU A 35 22.10 4.77 27.25
C GLU A 35 20.96 3.79 27.49
N LEU A 36 19.78 4.04 26.91
CA LEU A 36 18.62 3.15 27.02
C LEU A 36 18.85 1.80 26.36
N VAL A 37 19.53 1.75 25.22
CA VAL A 37 19.93 0.49 24.56
C VAL A 37 20.93 -0.30 25.44
N ARG A 38 21.93 0.38 26.04
CA ARG A 38 22.86 -0.27 26.98
C ARG A 38 22.11 -0.84 28.19
N PHE A 39 21.19 -0.04 28.76
CA PHE A 39 20.35 -0.48 29.86
C PHE A 39 19.51 -1.70 29.48
N ALA A 40 18.81 -1.66 28.34
CA ALA A 40 17.98 -2.78 27.86
C ALA A 40 18.79 -4.08 27.76
N LYS A 41 19.99 -3.99 27.15
CA LYS A 41 20.88 -5.16 26.98
C LYS A 41 21.44 -5.70 28.29
N ALA A 42 21.76 -4.82 29.23
CA ALA A 42 22.33 -5.21 30.51
C ALA A 42 21.28 -5.81 31.46
N SER A 43 20.04 -5.28 31.42
CA SER A 43 18.97 -5.68 32.36
C SER A 43 18.02 -6.75 31.80
N GLY A 44 18.02 -6.99 30.49
CA GLY A 44 17.02 -7.81 29.81
C GLY A 44 15.62 -7.18 29.74
N THR A 45 15.52 -5.89 30.06
CA THR A 45 14.25 -5.12 30.00
C THR A 45 13.94 -4.73 28.57
N ALA A 46 12.72 -4.99 28.10
CA ALA A 46 12.27 -4.47 26.81
C ALA A 46 12.03 -2.95 26.93
N VAL A 47 12.63 -2.14 26.05
CA VAL A 47 12.48 -0.68 26.05
C VAL A 47 11.74 -0.24 24.79
N LEU A 48 10.60 0.46 24.99
CA LEU A 48 9.82 1.07 23.93
C LEU A 48 10.06 2.60 23.96
N LEU A 49 10.60 3.11 22.86
CA LEU A 49 10.83 4.55 22.67
C LEU A 49 9.74 5.11 21.77
N VAL A 50 8.91 5.99 22.31
CA VAL A 50 7.91 6.74 21.52
C VAL A 50 8.58 7.99 20.98
N GLY A 51 8.47 8.23 19.69
CA GLY A 51 9.00 9.38 19.00
C GLY A 51 8.00 9.99 18.03
N HIS A 52 8.09 11.30 17.79
CA HIS A 52 7.24 12.02 16.85
C HIS A 52 8.00 12.34 15.56
N VAL A 53 7.36 12.12 14.42
CA VAL A 53 7.82 12.59 13.10
C VAL A 53 7.01 13.81 12.69
N THR A 54 7.63 14.83 12.09
CA THR A 54 6.87 15.97 11.54
C THR A 54 6.19 15.61 10.23
N LYS A 55 5.15 16.39 9.87
CA LYS A 55 4.36 16.22 8.63
C LYS A 55 5.19 16.18 7.36
N GLU A 56 6.39 16.75 7.37
CA GLU A 56 7.30 16.83 6.22
C GLU A 56 8.31 15.67 6.14
N GLY A 57 8.28 14.74 7.10
CA GLY A 57 9.21 13.60 7.14
C GLY A 57 10.69 13.98 7.28
N GLN A 58 10.99 15.27 7.54
CA GLN A 58 12.34 15.84 7.47
C GLN A 58 12.96 16.17 8.84
N ILE A 59 12.39 15.80 9.96
CA ILE A 59 13.14 16.02 11.20
C ILE A 59 14.12 14.88 11.41
N ALA A 60 15.36 15.25 11.47
CA ALA A 60 16.55 14.40 11.64
C ALA A 60 16.53 13.49 12.90
N GLY A 61 15.58 13.69 13.82
CA GLY A 61 15.54 12.98 15.08
C GLY A 61 15.20 11.48 14.98
N PRO A 62 13.99 11.07 14.61
CA PRO A 62 13.60 9.66 14.66
C PRO A 62 14.37 8.76 13.70
N ARG A 63 14.66 9.20 12.47
CA ARG A 63 15.44 8.40 11.50
C ARG A 63 16.86 8.07 11.98
N VAL A 64 17.45 8.96 12.76
CA VAL A 64 18.78 8.73 13.36
C VAL A 64 18.74 7.54 14.33
N LEU A 65 17.62 7.34 15.03
CA LEU A 65 17.44 6.27 16.01
C LEU A 65 17.19 4.91 15.37
N GLU A 66 16.68 4.87 14.13
CA GLU A 66 16.37 3.62 13.42
C GLU A 66 17.58 2.67 13.34
N HIS A 67 18.79 3.21 13.22
CA HIS A 67 20.01 2.41 13.17
C HIS A 67 20.42 1.88 14.55
N MET A 68 19.96 2.51 15.62
CA MET A 68 20.39 2.20 17.00
C MET A 68 19.51 1.16 17.67
N VAL A 69 18.25 1.02 17.24
CA VAL A 69 17.25 0.12 17.83
C VAL A 69 17.08 -1.16 17.02
N ASP A 70 16.51 -2.19 17.63
CA ASP A 70 16.34 -3.49 16.99
C ASP A 70 15.08 -3.56 16.13
N THR A 71 14.02 -2.86 16.53
CA THR A 71 12.74 -2.82 15.81
C THR A 71 12.28 -1.38 15.67
N VAL A 72 11.74 -1.04 14.50
CA VAL A 72 11.14 0.26 14.19
C VAL A 72 9.74 0.06 13.66
N LEU A 73 8.77 0.67 14.33
CA LEU A 73 7.36 0.65 13.97
C LEU A 73 6.91 2.07 13.66
N TYR A 74 6.33 2.27 12.47
CA TYR A 74 5.66 3.51 12.12
C TYR A 74 4.16 3.40 12.34
N PHE A 75 3.60 4.41 12.97
CA PHE A 75 2.17 4.55 13.17
C PHE A 75 1.64 5.59 12.18
N GLU A 76 1.03 5.11 11.11
CA GLU A 76 0.58 5.92 9.97
C GLU A 76 -0.92 6.18 10.08
N SER A 77 -1.33 7.41 9.76
CA SER A 77 -2.74 7.78 9.66
C SER A 77 -2.94 8.88 8.64
N ASP A 78 -3.88 8.69 7.74
CA ASP A 78 -4.34 9.77 6.88
C ASP A 78 -5.29 10.70 7.65
N THR A 79 -5.23 11.99 7.32
CA THR A 79 -6.11 13.01 7.91
C THR A 79 -7.57 12.65 7.60
N GLY A 80 -8.37 12.43 8.65
CA GLY A 80 -9.78 12.06 8.52
C GLY A 80 -10.06 10.55 8.41
N SER A 81 -9.05 9.70 8.27
CA SER A 81 -9.25 8.24 8.31
C SER A 81 -9.51 7.77 9.75
N ARG A 82 -10.52 6.91 9.92
CA ARG A 82 -10.75 6.19 11.17
C ARG A 82 -9.79 5.03 11.39
N PHE A 83 -8.99 4.69 10.38
CA PHE A 83 -8.03 3.60 10.46
C PHE A 83 -6.64 4.10 10.76
N ARG A 84 -5.87 3.26 11.42
CA ARG A 84 -4.45 3.46 11.72
C ARG A 84 -3.69 2.24 11.23
N VAL A 85 -2.59 2.47 10.52
CA VAL A 85 -1.71 1.40 10.03
C VAL A 85 -0.43 1.43 10.86
N LEU A 86 -0.12 0.33 11.49
CA LEU A 86 1.15 0.09 12.17
C LEU A 86 2.06 -0.69 11.21
N ARG A 87 3.14 -0.09 10.79
CA ARG A 87 4.08 -0.67 9.82
C ARG A 87 5.42 -0.99 10.47
N SER A 88 5.90 -2.21 10.32
CA SER A 88 7.23 -2.62 10.72
C SER A 88 8.24 -2.25 9.63
N VAL A 89 9.03 -1.20 9.85
CA VAL A 89 10.05 -0.73 8.88
C VAL A 89 11.38 -1.46 9.08
N LYS A 90 11.69 -1.83 10.33
CA LYS A 90 12.85 -2.60 10.69
C LYS A 90 12.49 -3.62 11.76
N ASN A 91 12.96 -4.85 11.59
CA ASN A 91 12.81 -5.90 12.60
C ASN A 91 13.99 -6.86 12.52
N ARG A 92 14.87 -6.85 13.52
CA ARG A 92 16.01 -7.78 13.60
C ARG A 92 15.61 -9.20 13.94
N PHE A 93 14.42 -9.40 14.51
CA PHE A 93 13.97 -10.68 15.05
C PHE A 93 12.88 -11.34 14.19
N GLY A 94 12.52 -10.75 13.07
CA GLY A 94 11.48 -11.28 12.20
C GLY A 94 11.36 -10.50 10.88
N ALA A 95 10.24 -10.71 10.18
CA ALA A 95 9.99 -10.03 8.92
C ALA A 95 9.84 -8.52 9.11
N ALA A 96 10.41 -7.75 8.20
CA ALA A 96 10.14 -6.33 8.03
C ALA A 96 8.97 -6.14 7.05
N ASN A 97 8.43 -4.92 7.00
CA ASN A 97 7.28 -4.52 6.16
C ASN A 97 5.96 -5.23 6.50
N GLU A 98 5.86 -5.83 7.69
CA GLU A 98 4.58 -6.31 8.20
C GLU A 98 3.69 -5.14 8.60
N ILE A 99 2.38 -5.30 8.40
CA ILE A 99 1.39 -4.30 8.80
C ILE A 99 0.35 -4.86 9.76
N GLY A 100 -0.03 -4.02 10.74
CA GLY A 100 -1.24 -4.17 11.54
C GLY A 100 -2.20 -3.04 11.22
N VAL A 101 -3.48 -3.35 11.03
CA VAL A 101 -4.51 -2.34 10.79
C VAL A 101 -5.42 -2.26 12.00
N PHE A 102 -5.65 -1.04 12.46
CA PHE A 102 -6.48 -0.74 13.62
C PHE A 102 -7.55 0.28 13.26
N ALA A 103 -8.73 0.14 13.82
CA ALA A 103 -9.80 1.12 13.75
C ALA A 103 -9.83 1.95 15.04
N MET A 104 -9.98 3.27 14.92
CA MET A 104 -10.24 4.13 16.06
C MET A 104 -11.71 3.98 16.47
N ALA A 105 -11.96 3.52 17.68
CA ALA A 105 -13.27 3.40 18.31
C ALA A 105 -13.34 4.27 19.57
N GLU A 106 -14.53 4.46 20.13
CA GLU A 106 -14.71 5.21 21.40
C GLU A 106 -13.86 4.65 22.56
N GLN A 107 -13.62 3.35 22.55
CA GLN A 107 -12.82 2.64 23.56
C GLN A 107 -11.32 2.57 23.20
N GLY A 108 -10.86 3.30 22.16
CA GLY A 108 -9.48 3.29 21.67
C GLY A 108 -9.29 2.47 20.40
N LEU A 109 -8.07 1.97 20.18
CA LEU A 109 -7.71 1.21 18.99
C LEU A 109 -8.24 -0.22 19.06
N ARG A 110 -8.94 -0.66 18.01
CA ARG A 110 -9.36 -2.04 17.81
C ARG A 110 -8.65 -2.65 16.61
N GLU A 111 -8.10 -3.84 16.78
CA GLU A 111 -7.51 -4.59 15.68
C GLU A 111 -8.57 -4.89 14.60
N VAL A 112 -8.18 -4.73 13.35
CA VAL A 112 -8.95 -5.13 12.18
C VAL A 112 -8.39 -6.44 11.66
N THR A 113 -9.08 -7.53 11.96
CA THR A 113 -8.65 -8.89 11.58
C THR A 113 -8.72 -9.15 10.08
N ASN A 114 -9.60 -8.42 9.37
CA ASN A 114 -9.73 -8.50 7.91
C ASN A 114 -9.53 -7.11 7.26
N PRO A 115 -8.27 -6.68 7.04
CA PRO A 115 -7.97 -5.38 6.42
C PRO A 115 -8.56 -5.23 5.02
N SER A 116 -8.60 -6.30 4.23
CA SER A 116 -9.15 -6.26 2.87
C SER A 116 -10.62 -5.81 2.83
N ALA A 117 -11.41 -6.12 3.86
CA ALA A 117 -12.81 -5.68 3.93
C ALA A 117 -12.97 -4.16 4.06
N ILE A 118 -11.91 -3.45 4.48
CA ILE A 118 -11.89 -1.99 4.64
C ILE A 118 -11.63 -1.29 3.31
N PHE A 119 -10.77 -1.90 2.48
CA PHE A 119 -10.27 -1.33 1.24
C PHE A 119 -11.13 -1.67 0.02
N LEU A 120 -12.29 -2.31 0.26
CA LEU A 120 -13.24 -2.68 -0.78
C LEU A 120 -14.54 -1.89 -0.59
N SER A 121 -14.87 -1.06 -1.56
CA SER A 121 -16.21 -0.48 -1.66
C SER A 121 -17.16 -1.56 -2.17
N ARG A 122 -18.10 -2.00 -1.32
CA ARG A 122 -19.08 -2.99 -1.74
C ARG A 122 -20.21 -2.29 -2.48
N HIS A 123 -20.02 -2.07 -3.77
CA HIS A 123 -21.10 -1.59 -4.63
C HIS A 123 -22.14 -2.69 -4.83
N ALA A 124 -23.43 -2.35 -4.64
CA ALA A 124 -24.52 -3.28 -4.87
C ALA A 124 -24.64 -3.70 -6.35
N LYS A 125 -24.21 -2.82 -7.25
CA LYS A 125 -24.14 -3.06 -8.70
C LYS A 125 -22.73 -2.74 -9.20
N PRO A 126 -22.27 -3.39 -10.28
CA PRO A 126 -21.02 -3.02 -10.94
C PRO A 126 -21.03 -1.54 -11.33
N VAL A 127 -19.91 -0.87 -11.11
CA VAL A 127 -19.70 0.54 -11.48
C VAL A 127 -18.52 0.65 -12.43
N SER A 128 -18.59 1.57 -13.39
CA SER A 128 -17.46 1.83 -14.28
C SER A 128 -16.30 2.47 -13.53
N GLY A 129 -15.09 2.20 -13.97
CA GLY A 129 -13.89 2.78 -13.40
C GLY A 129 -13.39 2.14 -12.10
N SER A 130 -13.98 1.06 -11.63
CA SER A 130 -13.53 0.35 -10.41
C SER A 130 -13.03 -1.06 -10.71
N VAL A 131 -11.85 -1.40 -10.19
CA VAL A 131 -11.24 -2.73 -10.28
C VAL A 131 -10.56 -3.10 -8.99
N ILE A 132 -10.72 -4.35 -8.56
CA ILE A 132 -10.00 -4.88 -7.41
C ILE A 132 -8.67 -5.46 -7.86
N THR A 133 -7.60 -5.10 -7.16
CA THR A 133 -6.28 -5.72 -7.29
C THR A 133 -5.83 -6.33 -5.97
N VAL A 134 -4.79 -7.14 -6.03
CA VAL A 134 -4.18 -7.72 -4.83
C VAL A 134 -2.76 -7.21 -4.72
N MET A 135 -2.51 -6.35 -3.76
CA MET A 135 -1.17 -5.90 -3.43
C MET A 135 -0.53 -6.78 -2.35
N ARG A 136 0.79 -6.72 -2.29
CA ARG A 136 1.55 -7.37 -1.24
C ARG A 136 2.16 -6.33 -0.31
N GLU A 137 1.96 -6.56 0.99
CA GLU A 137 2.55 -5.75 2.04
C GLU A 137 3.20 -6.69 3.05
N GLY A 138 4.54 -6.68 3.09
CA GLY A 138 5.30 -7.67 3.85
C GLY A 138 4.99 -9.11 3.42
N THR A 139 4.53 -9.92 4.35
CA THR A 139 4.12 -11.31 4.10
C THR A 139 2.65 -11.45 3.74
N ARG A 140 1.85 -10.37 3.84
CA ARG A 140 0.40 -10.40 3.61
C ARG A 140 0.02 -9.96 2.20
N SER A 141 -0.96 -10.63 1.61
CA SER A 141 -1.67 -10.17 0.43
C SER A 141 -2.93 -9.41 0.87
N LEU A 142 -3.17 -8.23 0.30
CA LEU A 142 -4.29 -7.37 0.61
C LEU A 142 -5.07 -7.05 -0.66
N LEU A 143 -6.39 -7.22 -0.60
CA LEU A 143 -7.25 -6.74 -1.67
C LEU A 143 -7.47 -5.25 -1.50
N ILE A 144 -7.26 -4.52 -2.56
CA ILE A 144 -7.49 -3.07 -2.62
C ILE A 144 -8.30 -2.72 -3.87
N GLU A 145 -9.12 -1.71 -3.74
CA GLU A 145 -9.87 -1.17 -4.87
C GLU A 145 -9.11 0.00 -5.50
N VAL A 146 -8.94 -0.08 -6.81
CA VAL A 146 -8.43 1.00 -7.65
C VAL A 146 -9.61 1.61 -8.40
N GLN A 147 -9.77 2.91 -8.26
CA GLN A 147 -10.79 3.68 -8.96
C GLN A 147 -10.12 4.65 -9.93
N VAL A 148 -10.62 4.71 -11.15
CA VAL A 148 -10.20 5.68 -12.16
C VAL A 148 -11.42 6.38 -12.73
N LEU A 149 -11.38 7.70 -12.77
CA LEU A 149 -12.33 8.54 -13.49
C LEU A 149 -11.61 9.16 -14.68
N ALA A 150 -12.12 8.92 -15.88
CA ALA A 150 -11.71 9.59 -17.10
C ALA A 150 -12.88 10.45 -17.60
N ASP A 151 -12.66 11.74 -17.72
CA ASP A 151 -13.68 12.70 -18.19
C ASP A 151 -13.08 13.70 -19.17
N LEU A 152 -13.90 14.25 -20.07
CA LEU A 152 -13.44 15.20 -21.07
C LEU A 152 -12.80 16.42 -20.42
N SER A 153 -11.58 16.74 -20.82
CA SER A 153 -10.91 17.94 -20.32
C SER A 153 -11.49 19.21 -20.95
N LEU A 154 -12.13 20.03 -20.13
CA LEU A 154 -12.72 21.32 -20.57
C LEU A 154 -11.69 22.45 -20.59
N GLY A 155 -10.51 22.28 -20.03
CA GLY A 155 -9.50 23.34 -19.82
C GLY A 155 -8.32 23.37 -20.80
N GLY A 156 -8.31 22.55 -21.84
CA GLY A 156 -7.26 22.53 -22.87
C GLY A 156 -5.97 21.78 -22.46
N ASN A 157 -5.66 21.67 -21.16
CA ASN A 157 -4.54 20.89 -20.62
C ASN A 157 -5.05 19.75 -19.73
N PRO A 158 -5.11 18.52 -20.23
CA PRO A 158 -5.62 17.38 -19.49
C PRO A 158 -4.84 17.12 -18.19
N ARG A 159 -5.57 17.00 -17.07
CA ARG A 159 -4.99 16.76 -15.74
C ARG A 159 -4.78 15.28 -15.49
N ARG A 160 -3.72 14.97 -14.77
CA ARG A 160 -3.42 13.62 -14.25
C ARG A 160 -3.27 13.73 -12.74
N VAL A 161 -4.24 13.22 -12.01
CA VAL A 161 -4.23 13.22 -10.54
C VAL A 161 -4.18 11.79 -10.04
N ALA A 162 -3.24 11.51 -9.15
CA ALA A 162 -3.04 10.18 -8.57
C ALA A 162 -3.03 10.28 -7.04
N VAL A 163 -3.89 9.51 -6.39
CA VAL A 163 -3.95 9.36 -4.93
C VAL A 163 -3.68 7.90 -4.60
N GLY A 164 -2.65 7.64 -3.80
CA GLY A 164 -2.22 6.28 -3.48
C GLY A 164 -1.47 5.56 -4.60
N ILE A 165 -1.21 6.22 -5.74
CA ILE A 165 -0.46 5.70 -6.90
C ILE A 165 0.63 6.70 -7.23
N ASP A 166 1.79 6.25 -7.74
CA ASP A 166 2.81 7.15 -8.26
C ASP A 166 2.32 7.86 -9.54
N ALA A 167 2.37 9.19 -9.56
CA ALA A 167 1.84 9.99 -10.67
C ALA A 167 2.60 9.77 -12.00
N ASN A 168 3.92 9.52 -11.93
CA ASN A 168 4.71 9.20 -13.13
C ASN A 168 4.36 7.82 -13.66
N ARG A 169 4.13 6.84 -12.74
CA ARG A 169 3.67 5.50 -13.13
C ARG A 169 2.32 5.57 -13.82
N LEU A 170 1.35 6.29 -13.26
CA LEU A 170 0.05 6.50 -13.91
C LEU A 170 0.23 7.07 -15.33
N THR A 171 1.03 8.12 -15.47
CA THR A 171 1.28 8.75 -16.79
C THR A 171 1.87 7.77 -17.81
N MET A 172 2.83 6.94 -17.39
CA MET A 172 3.40 5.89 -18.24
C MET A 172 2.36 4.85 -18.65
N LEU A 173 1.54 4.37 -17.72
CA LEU A 173 0.48 3.38 -17.98
C LEU A 173 -0.55 3.91 -18.99
N LEU A 174 -0.96 5.17 -18.88
CA LEU A 174 -1.88 5.81 -19.83
C LEU A 174 -1.25 5.93 -21.22
N ALA A 175 0.04 6.24 -21.33
CA ALA A 175 0.76 6.29 -22.60
C ALA A 175 0.85 4.90 -23.26
N VAL A 176 1.14 3.85 -22.46
CA VAL A 176 1.14 2.45 -22.95
C VAL A 176 -0.26 2.03 -23.41
N ALA A 177 -1.29 2.37 -22.65
CA ALA A 177 -2.68 2.07 -22.98
C ALA A 177 -3.11 2.76 -24.30
N HIS A 178 -2.71 4.00 -24.50
CA HIS A 178 -2.94 4.72 -25.76
C HIS A 178 -2.20 4.02 -26.92
N ARG A 179 -0.89 3.77 -26.78
CA ARG A 179 -0.05 3.26 -27.87
C ARG A 179 -0.38 1.83 -28.27
N HIS A 180 -0.66 0.93 -27.32
CA HIS A 180 -0.78 -0.50 -27.53
C HIS A 180 -2.21 -1.04 -27.49
N ALA A 181 -3.16 -0.23 -27.01
CA ALA A 181 -4.57 -0.62 -26.90
C ALA A 181 -5.54 0.43 -27.47
N GLY A 182 -5.05 1.52 -28.05
CA GLY A 182 -5.86 2.53 -28.71
C GLY A 182 -6.78 3.33 -27.75
N LEU A 183 -6.51 3.34 -26.44
CA LEU A 183 -7.32 4.09 -25.49
C LEU A 183 -7.04 5.60 -25.63
N LEU A 184 -8.03 6.35 -26.11
CA LEU A 184 -7.90 7.78 -26.40
C LEU A 184 -8.04 8.62 -25.12
N LEU A 185 -7.06 8.53 -24.23
CA LEU A 185 -7.02 9.27 -22.96
C LEU A 185 -6.31 10.63 -23.06
N GLY A 186 -5.78 10.98 -24.23
CA GLY A 186 -5.01 12.22 -24.44
C GLY A 186 -5.80 13.50 -24.16
N GLY A 187 -7.08 13.52 -24.49
CA GLY A 187 -8.00 14.65 -24.26
C GLY A 187 -8.84 14.56 -22.98
N GLN A 188 -8.57 13.56 -22.14
CA GLN A 188 -9.34 13.32 -20.91
C GLN A 188 -8.58 13.80 -19.67
N ASP A 189 -9.26 14.41 -18.71
CA ASP A 189 -8.80 14.48 -17.34
C ASP A 189 -8.86 13.07 -16.73
N VAL A 190 -7.79 12.61 -16.08
CA VAL A 190 -7.76 11.31 -15.45
C VAL A 190 -7.43 11.44 -13.98
N PHE A 191 -8.31 10.93 -13.14
CA PHE A 191 -8.17 10.87 -11.69
C PHE A 191 -8.11 9.42 -11.27
N ALA A 192 -7.01 9.01 -10.64
CA ALA A 192 -6.83 7.65 -10.13
C ALA A 192 -6.69 7.67 -8.62
N ASN A 193 -7.40 6.79 -7.95
CA ASN A 193 -7.45 6.72 -6.49
C ASN A 193 -7.38 5.26 -6.01
N VAL A 194 -6.60 5.03 -4.97
CA VAL A 194 -6.63 3.78 -4.21
C VAL A 194 -7.51 3.98 -2.98
N VAL A 195 -8.55 3.16 -2.87
CA VAL A 195 -9.53 3.27 -1.78
C VAL A 195 -8.88 2.93 -0.44
N GLY A 196 -9.25 3.68 0.60
CA GLY A 196 -8.83 3.42 1.99
C GLY A 196 -7.50 4.05 2.39
N GLY A 197 -6.93 4.93 1.54
CA GLY A 197 -5.73 5.70 1.89
C GLY A 197 -4.43 4.87 1.90
N VAL A 198 -4.43 3.68 1.34
CA VAL A 198 -3.21 2.86 1.17
C VAL A 198 -2.46 3.27 -0.09
N ARG A 199 -1.15 3.12 -0.06
CA ARG A 199 -0.30 3.36 -1.22
C ARG A 199 -0.01 2.06 -1.96
N LEU A 200 -0.38 2.00 -3.23
CA LEU A 200 -0.01 0.93 -4.15
C LEU A 200 1.41 1.20 -4.68
N ALA A 201 2.41 0.66 -4.00
CA ALA A 201 3.82 0.92 -4.29
C ALA A 201 4.44 -0.08 -5.27
N GLU A 202 3.76 -1.18 -5.57
CA GLU A 202 4.25 -2.24 -6.46
C GLU A 202 3.62 -2.19 -7.86
N THR A 203 4.31 -2.70 -8.86
CA THR A 203 3.86 -2.73 -10.26
C THR A 203 2.75 -3.75 -10.51
N ALA A 204 2.46 -4.62 -9.56
CA ALA A 204 1.38 -5.61 -9.68
C ALA A 204 -0.01 -4.98 -9.92
N GLY A 205 -0.23 -3.73 -9.52
CA GLY A 205 -1.48 -3.01 -9.76
C GLY A 205 -1.66 -2.41 -11.14
N ASP A 206 -0.64 -2.44 -12.00
CA ASP A 206 -0.67 -1.75 -13.30
C ASP A 206 -1.84 -2.20 -14.18
N LEU A 207 -2.04 -3.51 -14.29
CA LEU A 207 -3.12 -4.07 -15.08
C LEU A 207 -4.49 -3.60 -14.58
N ALA A 208 -4.70 -3.56 -13.27
CA ALA A 208 -5.94 -3.09 -12.67
C ALA A 208 -6.18 -1.60 -12.95
N ILE A 209 -5.14 -0.77 -12.88
CA ILE A 209 -5.23 0.68 -13.18
C ILE A 209 -5.69 0.89 -14.63
N VAL A 210 -5.10 0.17 -15.58
CA VAL A 210 -5.45 0.34 -17.01
C VAL A 210 -6.85 -0.22 -17.32
N LEU A 211 -7.23 -1.33 -16.69
CA LEU A 211 -8.61 -1.86 -16.80
C LEU A 211 -9.64 -0.87 -16.24
N ALA A 212 -9.36 -0.26 -15.09
CA ALA A 212 -10.21 0.77 -14.50
C ALA A 212 -10.31 2.01 -15.41
N ALA A 213 -9.19 2.45 -15.99
CA ALA A 213 -9.16 3.58 -16.93
C ALA A 213 -10.00 3.29 -18.19
N ARG A 214 -9.88 2.10 -18.78
CA ARG A 214 -10.73 1.69 -19.90
C ARG A 214 -12.20 1.63 -19.53
N SER A 215 -12.51 0.99 -18.41
CA SER A 215 -13.86 0.86 -17.89
C SER A 215 -14.52 2.23 -17.70
N SER A 216 -13.82 3.19 -17.13
CA SER A 216 -14.30 4.57 -16.97
C SER A 216 -14.46 5.30 -18.30
N LEU A 217 -13.46 5.22 -19.19
CA LEU A 217 -13.48 5.90 -20.49
C LEU A 217 -14.66 5.45 -21.36
N GLN A 218 -15.02 4.18 -21.30
CA GLN A 218 -16.10 3.57 -22.10
C GLN A 218 -17.44 3.51 -21.36
N ASP A 219 -17.46 3.88 -20.09
CA ASP A 219 -18.61 3.72 -19.17
C ASP A 219 -19.16 2.28 -19.14
N VAL A 220 -18.26 1.30 -19.21
CA VAL A 220 -18.58 -0.13 -19.15
C VAL A 220 -18.07 -0.73 -17.85
N PRO A 221 -18.97 -1.08 -16.92
CA PRO A 221 -18.57 -1.72 -15.67
C PRO A 221 -17.92 -3.08 -15.87
N LEU A 222 -16.91 -3.38 -15.06
CA LEU A 222 -16.30 -4.70 -14.98
C LEU A 222 -17.03 -5.57 -13.93
N PRO A 223 -16.95 -6.92 -14.03
CA PRO A 223 -17.64 -7.80 -13.08
C PRO A 223 -17.14 -7.57 -11.64
N ASN A 224 -18.07 -7.44 -10.67
CA ASN A 224 -17.73 -7.28 -9.24
C ASN A 224 -16.94 -8.45 -8.66
N SER A 225 -16.96 -9.61 -9.33
CA SER A 225 -16.21 -10.80 -8.94
C SER A 225 -14.80 -10.87 -9.53
N LEU A 226 -14.39 -9.84 -10.30
CA LEU A 226 -13.10 -9.76 -10.95
C LEU A 226 -12.03 -9.21 -10.00
N ILE A 227 -10.86 -9.86 -10.00
CA ILE A 227 -9.59 -9.24 -9.59
C ILE A 227 -8.64 -9.22 -10.78
N ALA A 228 -7.77 -8.23 -10.82
CA ALA A 228 -6.71 -8.17 -11.81
C ALA A 228 -5.39 -7.76 -11.16
N PHE A 229 -4.30 -8.42 -11.55
CA PHE A 229 -2.95 -8.01 -11.21
C PHE A 229 -1.97 -8.38 -12.32
N GLY A 230 -0.87 -7.63 -12.42
CA GLY A 230 0.18 -7.84 -13.40
C GLY A 230 0.94 -6.54 -13.67
N GLU A 231 2.24 -6.65 -13.92
CA GLU A 231 3.07 -5.53 -14.33
C GLU A 231 2.87 -5.26 -15.83
N LEU A 232 2.77 -3.99 -16.21
CA LEU A 232 2.66 -3.57 -17.60
C LEU A 232 3.98 -2.96 -18.07
N GLY A 233 4.61 -3.61 -19.06
CA GLY A 233 5.82 -3.10 -19.70
C GLY A 233 5.53 -2.05 -20.78
N LEU A 234 6.53 -1.27 -21.14
CA LEU A 234 6.40 -0.17 -22.11
C LEU A 234 6.08 -0.63 -23.55
N ALA A 235 6.36 -1.90 -23.89
CA ALA A 235 6.00 -2.49 -25.17
C ALA A 235 4.60 -3.15 -25.15
N GLY A 236 3.79 -2.93 -24.11
CA GLY A 236 2.44 -3.46 -23.98
C GLY A 236 2.39 -4.94 -23.55
N GLU A 237 3.53 -5.51 -23.14
CA GLU A 237 3.58 -6.85 -22.56
C GLU A 237 3.12 -6.84 -21.10
N ILE A 238 2.46 -7.92 -20.70
CA ILE A 238 2.07 -8.15 -19.31
C ILE A 238 3.05 -9.12 -18.69
N ARG A 239 3.77 -8.65 -17.67
CA ARG A 239 4.84 -9.36 -16.99
C ARG A 239 4.35 -10.01 -15.70
N PRO A 240 4.92 -11.17 -15.35
CA PRO A 240 4.59 -11.84 -14.10
C PRO A 240 5.01 -11.01 -12.89
N VAL A 241 4.27 -11.22 -11.81
CA VAL A 241 4.56 -10.60 -10.51
C VAL A 241 4.83 -11.68 -9.46
N PRO A 242 5.61 -11.37 -8.42
CA PRO A 242 5.87 -12.32 -7.35
C PRO A 242 4.60 -12.73 -6.61
N PHE A 243 4.59 -13.93 -6.06
CA PHE A 243 3.54 -14.45 -5.18
C PHE A 243 2.14 -14.53 -5.81
N GLY A 244 2.07 -14.87 -7.11
CA GLY A 244 0.80 -14.96 -7.84
C GLY A 244 -0.22 -15.91 -7.20
N GLU A 245 0.23 -17.09 -6.75
CA GLU A 245 -0.67 -18.06 -6.10
C GLU A 245 -1.22 -17.58 -4.75
N GLU A 246 -0.40 -16.88 -3.95
CA GLU A 246 -0.82 -16.28 -2.68
C GLU A 246 -1.88 -15.19 -2.91
N ARG A 247 -1.68 -14.36 -3.94
CA ARG A 247 -2.64 -13.32 -4.34
C ARG A 247 -3.98 -13.94 -4.74
N LEU A 248 -3.95 -14.99 -5.54
CA LEU A 248 -5.16 -15.70 -5.97
C LEU A 248 -5.87 -16.39 -4.81
N ARG A 249 -5.12 -17.01 -3.89
CA ARG A 249 -5.68 -17.64 -2.69
C ARG A 249 -6.38 -16.61 -1.79
N GLU A 250 -5.77 -15.45 -1.61
CA GLU A 250 -6.37 -14.37 -0.82
C GLU A 250 -7.65 -13.86 -1.48
N ALA A 251 -7.65 -13.62 -2.79
CA ALA A 251 -8.84 -13.22 -3.52
C ALA A 251 -9.98 -14.25 -3.41
N ALA A 252 -9.65 -15.54 -3.53
CA ALA A 252 -10.64 -16.61 -3.39
C ALA A 252 -11.29 -16.67 -2.00
N LYS A 253 -10.51 -16.46 -0.92
CA LYS A 253 -11.04 -16.37 0.45
C LYS A 253 -12.07 -15.24 0.60
N HIS A 254 -11.94 -14.18 -0.16
CA HIS A 254 -12.86 -13.03 -0.16
C HIS A 254 -14.04 -13.17 -1.14
N GLY A 255 -14.16 -14.35 -1.81
CA GLY A 255 -15.28 -14.67 -2.67
C GLY A 255 -15.15 -14.18 -4.11
N PHE A 256 -13.99 -13.72 -4.54
CA PHE A 256 -13.73 -13.40 -5.94
C PHE A 256 -13.68 -14.69 -6.78
N LYS A 257 -14.31 -14.66 -7.95
CA LYS A 257 -14.51 -15.84 -8.80
C LYS A 257 -13.78 -15.76 -10.13
N LEU A 258 -13.28 -14.58 -10.49
CA LEU A 258 -12.62 -14.32 -11.75
C LEU A 258 -11.30 -13.58 -11.49
N ALA A 259 -10.22 -14.06 -12.07
CA ALA A 259 -8.93 -13.41 -12.00
C ALA A 259 -8.35 -13.22 -13.41
N LEU A 260 -7.89 -12.01 -13.72
CA LEU A 260 -7.13 -11.69 -14.91
C LEU A 260 -5.67 -11.40 -14.50
N VAL A 261 -4.75 -12.23 -14.96
CA VAL A 261 -3.38 -12.24 -14.46
C VAL A 261 -2.39 -12.49 -15.61
N PRO A 262 -1.08 -12.20 -15.42
CA PRO A 262 -0.07 -12.62 -16.38
C PRO A 262 -0.13 -14.14 -16.61
N GLU A 263 0.07 -14.58 -17.86
CA GLU A 263 0.05 -16.00 -18.20
C GLU A 263 0.99 -16.85 -17.33
N ALA A 264 2.18 -16.33 -17.02
CA ALA A 264 3.15 -16.99 -16.16
C ALA A 264 2.72 -17.06 -14.68
N ASN A 265 1.69 -16.32 -14.26
CA ASN A 265 1.11 -16.39 -12.92
C ASN A 265 -0.13 -17.31 -12.84
N VAL A 266 -0.55 -17.91 -13.96
CA VAL A 266 -1.64 -18.88 -13.95
C VAL A 266 -1.16 -20.15 -13.23
N PRO A 267 -1.78 -20.53 -12.10
CA PRO A 267 -1.34 -21.69 -11.36
C PRO A 267 -1.80 -22.98 -12.03
N LYS A 268 -1.04 -24.06 -11.87
CA LYS A 268 -1.44 -25.40 -12.37
C LYS A 268 -2.79 -25.85 -11.80
N ARG A 269 -3.11 -25.41 -10.58
CA ARG A 269 -4.40 -25.71 -9.90
C ARG A 269 -4.97 -24.41 -9.36
N PRO A 270 -5.90 -23.76 -10.05
CA PRO A 270 -6.59 -22.59 -9.57
C PRO A 270 -7.28 -22.82 -8.22
N PRO A 271 -7.45 -21.79 -7.38
CA PRO A 271 -8.28 -21.89 -6.19
C PRO A 271 -9.69 -22.37 -6.54
N GLN A 272 -10.28 -23.16 -5.66
CA GLN A 272 -11.62 -23.72 -5.87
C GLN A 272 -12.65 -22.61 -6.10
N GLY A 273 -13.43 -22.73 -7.16
CA GLY A 273 -14.47 -21.77 -7.53
C GLY A 273 -13.98 -20.49 -8.20
N MET A 274 -12.67 -20.40 -8.53
CA MET A 274 -12.11 -19.28 -9.25
C MET A 274 -11.67 -19.67 -10.66
N THR A 275 -12.10 -18.90 -11.65
CA THR A 275 -11.57 -18.94 -13.01
C THR A 275 -10.40 -18.00 -13.12
N VAL A 276 -9.23 -18.51 -13.49
CA VAL A 276 -8.02 -17.70 -13.71
C VAL A 276 -7.74 -17.63 -15.20
N ARG A 277 -7.73 -16.43 -15.74
CA ARG A 277 -7.45 -16.14 -17.14
C ARG A 277 -6.09 -15.49 -17.27
N GLY A 278 -5.18 -16.15 -18.00
CA GLY A 278 -3.86 -15.65 -18.29
C GLY A 278 -3.83 -14.74 -19.52
N VAL A 279 -2.99 -13.70 -19.46
CA VAL A 279 -2.77 -12.77 -20.56
C VAL A 279 -1.28 -12.43 -20.68
N THR A 280 -0.82 -12.19 -21.91
CA THR A 280 0.57 -11.83 -22.21
C THR A 280 0.71 -10.42 -22.77
N ARG A 281 -0.38 -9.86 -23.28
CA ARG A 281 -0.44 -8.53 -23.92
C ARG A 281 -1.63 -7.72 -23.42
N LEU A 282 -1.47 -6.40 -23.42
CA LEU A 282 -2.50 -5.48 -22.93
C LEU A 282 -3.81 -5.58 -23.74
N ASN A 283 -3.75 -5.64 -25.06
CA ASN A 283 -4.95 -5.78 -25.89
C ASN A 283 -5.77 -7.01 -25.51
N GLN A 284 -5.12 -8.18 -25.30
CA GLN A 284 -5.81 -9.40 -24.85
C GLN A 284 -6.55 -9.19 -23.51
N ALA A 285 -5.93 -8.42 -22.60
CA ALA A 285 -6.53 -8.14 -21.30
C ALA A 285 -7.76 -7.23 -21.45
N LEU A 286 -7.72 -6.26 -22.34
CA LEU A 286 -8.83 -5.34 -22.59
C LEU A 286 -9.96 -6.02 -23.36
N ASP A 287 -9.66 -6.90 -24.30
CA ASP A 287 -10.66 -7.64 -25.09
C ASP A 287 -11.36 -8.74 -24.27
N ALA A 288 -10.90 -9.01 -23.04
CA ALA A 288 -11.48 -10.04 -22.20
C ALA A 288 -12.85 -9.65 -21.59
N PHE A 289 -13.24 -8.37 -21.68
CA PHE A 289 -14.48 -7.82 -21.08
C PHE A 289 -15.18 -6.79 -21.97
#